data_1e6281cc9a4b01ab4429acf59fda594b
#
_entry.id   1e6281cc9a4b01ab4429acf59fda594b
#
_cell.length_a   1.000
_cell.length_b   1.000
_cell.length_c   1.000
_cell.angle_alpha   90.00
_cell.angle_beta   90.00
_cell.angle_gamma   90.00
#
_symmetry.space_group_name_H-M   'P 1'
#
loop_
_entity.id
_entity.type
_entity.pdbx_description
1 polymer ?
#
loop_
_entity_poly.entity_id
_entity_poly.type
_entity_poly.pdbx_seq_one_letter_code
_entity_poly.pdbx_strand_id
1 'polypeptide(L)'
;MPQPDFPTVRQAIATYLTSSIGLRATANRFGQVNPPMAVVHPQTGSLIRYAVTMDGETDYSLRAIILASEGDYTNGQAVLDQYLSPVGALSVYAAVQKDPTLGGQVSYCAVIEATGYGLMNWNGVDYLAVSLILNVGT
;
A
#
# COMPACT_ATOMS: atom_id res chain seq x y z
N MET A 1 -3.58 25.67 -1.14
CA MET A 1 -4.30 24.48 -0.62
C MET A 1 -3.53 23.90 0.54
N PRO A 2 -4.18 23.62 1.64
CA PRO A 2 -3.50 22.93 2.73
C PRO A 2 -3.05 21.54 2.29
N GLN A 3 -1.92 21.11 2.78
CA GLN A 3 -1.44 19.75 2.53
C GLN A 3 -2.35 18.74 3.23
N PRO A 4 -2.60 17.56 2.63
CA PRO A 4 -3.35 16.53 3.33
C PRO A 4 -2.57 16.03 4.54
N ASP A 5 -3.29 15.70 5.60
CA ASP A 5 -2.67 15.14 6.79
C ASP A 5 -2.37 13.65 6.58
N PHE A 6 -1.65 13.05 7.53
CA PHE A 6 -1.21 11.68 7.42
C PHE A 6 -2.36 10.66 7.27
N PRO A 7 -3.43 10.74 8.08
CA PRO A 7 -4.56 9.83 7.89
C PRO A 7 -5.21 9.98 6.52
N THR A 8 -5.31 11.20 6.01
CA THR A 8 -5.88 11.45 4.67
C THR A 8 -5.04 10.81 3.58
N VAL A 9 -3.70 10.88 3.68
CA VAL A 9 -2.80 10.25 2.72
C VAL A 9 -2.97 8.73 2.74
N ARG A 10 -3.02 8.11 3.91
CA ARG A 10 -3.24 6.67 4.03
C ARG A 10 -4.58 6.26 3.43
N GLN A 11 -5.62 7.01 3.70
CA GLN A 11 -6.95 6.72 3.17
C GLN A 11 -6.99 6.91 1.65
N ALA A 12 -6.29 7.89 1.12
CA ALA A 12 -6.22 8.11 -0.33
C ALA A 12 -5.59 6.90 -1.04
N ILE A 13 -4.53 6.34 -0.48
CA ILE A 13 -3.89 5.14 -1.04
C ILE A 13 -4.86 3.96 -0.99
N ALA A 14 -5.51 3.74 0.15
CA ALA A 14 -6.45 2.63 0.31
C ALA A 14 -7.61 2.75 -0.68
N THR A 15 -8.20 3.93 -0.80
CA THR A 15 -9.30 4.18 -1.72
C THR A 15 -8.88 3.97 -3.17
N TYR A 16 -7.69 4.47 -3.53
CA TYR A 16 -7.19 4.34 -4.89
C TYR A 16 -6.97 2.87 -5.28
N LEU A 17 -6.35 2.08 -4.39
CA LEU A 17 -6.14 0.65 -4.67
C LEU A 17 -7.47 -0.09 -4.81
N THR A 18 -8.44 0.21 -3.96
CA THR A 18 -9.75 -0.43 -4.03
C THR A 18 -10.44 -0.11 -5.35
N SER A 19 -10.41 1.15 -5.79
CA SER A 19 -11.10 1.55 -7.02
C SER A 19 -10.35 1.16 -8.30
N SER A 20 -9.01 1.13 -8.25
CA SER A 20 -8.20 0.91 -9.47
C SER A 20 -8.03 -0.56 -9.81
N ILE A 21 -7.77 -1.41 -8.82
CA ILE A 21 -7.49 -2.83 -9.05
C ILE A 21 -8.44 -3.77 -8.32
N GLY A 22 -9.42 -3.22 -7.62
CA GLY A 22 -10.40 -4.02 -6.88
C GLY A 22 -9.83 -4.71 -5.64
N LEU A 23 -8.63 -4.34 -5.20
CA LEU A 23 -8.04 -4.89 -4.00
C LEU A 23 -8.65 -4.21 -2.78
N ARG A 24 -9.33 -4.98 -1.95
CA ARG A 24 -9.91 -4.45 -0.72
C ARG A 24 -8.79 -3.92 0.18
N ALA A 25 -8.79 -2.62 0.41
CA ALA A 25 -7.73 -1.96 1.16
C ALA A 25 -8.32 -1.07 2.24
N THR A 26 -7.62 -0.95 3.36
CA THR A 26 -8.01 -0.09 4.46
C THR A 26 -6.80 0.67 4.99
N ALA A 27 -7.05 1.88 5.49
CA ALA A 27 -6.02 2.70 6.13
C ALA A 27 -5.86 2.38 7.61
N ASN A 28 -6.77 1.64 8.18
CA ASN A 28 -6.78 1.31 9.61
C ASN A 28 -6.66 -0.20 9.80
N ARG A 29 -6.02 -0.58 10.90
CA ARG A 29 -5.92 -1.98 11.27
C ARG A 29 -7.34 -2.52 11.56
N PHE A 30 -7.60 -3.74 11.11
CA PHE A 30 -8.89 -4.39 11.31
C PHE A 30 -8.70 -5.75 11.99
N GLY A 31 -9.76 -6.22 12.68
CA GLY A 31 -9.72 -7.49 13.40
C GLY A 31 -9.93 -8.70 12.49
N GLN A 32 -10.80 -8.57 11.48
CA GLN A 32 -11.15 -9.68 10.61
C GLN A 32 -10.52 -9.49 9.23
N VAL A 33 -9.84 -10.54 8.73
CA VAL A 33 -9.19 -10.51 7.43
C VAL A 33 -9.99 -11.38 6.46
N ASN A 34 -10.34 -10.79 5.32
CA ASN A 34 -10.96 -11.50 4.20
C ASN A 34 -10.01 -11.40 2.99
N PRO A 35 -9.05 -12.31 2.85
CA PRO A 35 -8.07 -12.23 1.76
C PRO A 35 -8.71 -12.35 0.37
N PRO A 36 -8.14 -11.73 -0.66
CA PRO A 36 -6.99 -10.83 -0.58
C PRO A 36 -7.37 -9.45 -0.06
N MET A 37 -6.56 -8.91 0.83
CA MET A 37 -6.75 -7.59 1.42
C MET A 37 -5.43 -6.87 1.57
N ALA A 38 -5.49 -5.56 1.66
CA ALA A 38 -4.32 -4.73 1.94
C ALA A 38 -4.60 -3.80 3.12
N VAL A 39 -3.55 -3.53 3.89
CA VAL A 39 -3.57 -2.53 4.95
C VAL A 39 -2.52 -1.49 4.62
N VAL A 40 -2.91 -0.22 4.57
CA VAL A 40 -1.96 0.88 4.40
C VAL A 40 -1.49 1.30 5.79
N HIS A 41 -0.25 0.98 6.08
CA HIS A 41 0.32 1.07 7.42
C HIS A 41 1.54 1.98 7.43
N PRO A 42 1.83 2.68 8.53
CA PRO A 42 3.08 3.43 8.64
C PRO A 42 4.30 2.54 8.48
N GLN A 43 5.31 3.07 7.77
CA GLN A 43 6.58 2.39 7.62
C GLN A 43 7.39 2.54 8.90
N THR A 44 8.11 1.47 9.27
CA THR A 44 9.05 1.52 10.39
C THR A 44 10.30 2.30 9.97
N GLY A 45 10.83 3.12 10.86
CA GLY A 45 12.01 3.93 10.59
C GLY A 45 11.64 5.34 10.16
N SER A 46 12.24 5.86 9.09
CA SER A 46 11.99 7.22 8.61
C SER A 46 10.61 7.32 7.96
N LEU A 47 9.63 7.62 8.78
CA LEU A 47 8.22 7.64 8.36
C LEU A 47 7.84 8.95 7.66
N ILE A 48 8.25 10.08 8.22
CA ILE A 48 7.86 11.40 7.72
C ILE A 48 9.10 12.27 7.62
N ARG A 49 9.26 12.92 6.47
CA ARG A 49 10.32 13.91 6.25
C ARG A 49 9.66 15.24 5.95
N TYR A 50 9.75 16.15 6.90
CA TYR A 50 9.09 17.44 6.81
C TYR A 50 9.88 18.42 5.96
N ALA A 51 9.15 19.25 5.20
CA ALA A 51 9.71 20.40 4.50
C ALA A 51 10.95 20.05 3.65
N VAL A 52 10.84 18.98 2.84
CA VAL A 52 11.95 18.52 2.00
C VAL A 52 12.22 19.46 0.83
N THR A 53 11.31 20.38 0.53
CA THR A 53 11.48 21.42 -0.47
C THR A 53 11.28 22.79 0.15
N MET A 54 11.67 23.84 -0.57
CA MET A 54 11.47 25.22 -0.12
C MET A 54 9.98 25.56 -0.01
N ASP A 55 9.13 24.85 -0.72
CA ASP A 55 7.69 25.02 -0.67
C ASP A 55 7.03 24.28 0.50
N GLY A 56 7.83 23.60 1.32
CA GLY A 56 7.32 22.91 2.50
C GLY A 56 6.72 21.54 2.21
N GLU A 57 7.07 20.93 1.10
CA GLU A 57 6.58 19.59 0.75
C GLU A 57 7.00 18.57 1.81
N THR A 58 6.08 17.69 2.19
CA THR A 58 6.31 16.64 3.17
C THR A 58 6.28 15.28 2.48
N ASP A 59 7.29 14.46 2.75
CA ASP A 59 7.36 13.09 2.26
C ASP A 59 6.95 12.12 3.34
N TYR A 60 6.09 11.18 2.97
CA TYR A 60 5.66 10.09 3.83
C TYR A 60 6.18 8.77 3.29
N SER A 61 6.67 7.91 4.18
CA SER A 61 7.01 6.52 3.84
C SER A 61 5.95 5.61 4.44
N LEU A 62 5.27 4.88 3.59
CA LEU A 62 4.16 4.02 3.96
C LEU A 62 4.39 2.60 3.47
N ARG A 63 3.63 1.70 4.02
CA ARG A 63 3.69 0.28 3.68
C ARG A 63 2.28 -0.20 3.35
N ALA A 64 2.11 -0.81 2.19
CA ALA A 64 0.88 -1.53 1.88
C ALA A 64 1.15 -3.01 2.11
N ILE A 65 0.56 -3.57 3.14
CA ILE A 65 0.72 -4.99 3.49
C ILE A 65 -0.43 -5.74 2.82
N ILE A 66 -0.10 -6.62 1.86
CA ILE A 66 -1.09 -7.41 1.15
C ILE A 66 -1.14 -8.80 1.78
N LEU A 67 -2.30 -9.18 2.28
CA LEU A 67 -2.57 -10.50 2.86
C LEU A 67 -3.33 -11.31 1.80
N ALA A 68 -2.71 -12.38 1.28
CA ALA A 68 -3.25 -13.09 0.12
C ALA A 68 -4.14 -14.26 0.49
N SER A 69 -3.71 -15.13 1.38
CA SER A 69 -4.51 -16.29 1.76
C SER A 69 -4.02 -16.88 3.07
N GLU A 70 -4.93 -17.57 3.75
CA GLU A 70 -4.65 -18.36 4.92
C GLU A 70 -4.47 -19.81 4.51
N GLY A 71 -3.30 -20.38 4.79
CA GLY A 71 -3.08 -21.82 4.65
C GLY A 71 -2.98 -22.38 3.23
N ASP A 72 -3.19 -21.57 2.19
CA ASP A 72 -3.08 -22.03 0.80
C ASP A 72 -1.95 -21.28 0.10
N TYR A 73 -0.76 -21.85 0.14
CA TYR A 73 0.43 -21.20 -0.39
C TYR A 73 0.43 -21.10 -1.92
N THR A 74 -0.08 -22.13 -2.60
CA THR A 74 -0.05 -22.16 -4.07
C THR A 74 -0.92 -21.06 -4.66
N ASN A 75 -2.19 -21.00 -4.23
CA ASN A 75 -3.10 -19.95 -4.68
C ASN A 75 -2.70 -18.58 -4.15
N GLY A 76 -2.21 -18.52 -2.91
CA GLY A 76 -1.74 -17.29 -2.32
C GLY A 76 -0.55 -16.69 -3.06
N GLN A 77 0.41 -17.53 -3.47
CA GLN A 77 1.55 -17.07 -4.26
C GLN A 77 1.10 -16.55 -5.62
N ALA A 78 0.19 -17.23 -6.28
CA ALA A 78 -0.34 -16.78 -7.58
C ALA A 78 -1.01 -15.41 -7.44
N VAL A 79 -1.78 -15.21 -6.38
CA VAL A 79 -2.45 -13.93 -6.11
C VAL A 79 -1.42 -12.83 -5.82
N LEU A 80 -0.46 -13.10 -4.92
CA LEU A 80 0.57 -12.11 -4.59
C LEU A 80 1.41 -11.74 -5.81
N ASP A 81 1.77 -12.72 -6.64
CA ASP A 81 2.57 -12.48 -7.83
C ASP A 81 1.87 -11.53 -8.80
N GLN A 82 0.54 -11.62 -8.91
CA GLN A 82 -0.23 -10.68 -9.73
C GLN A 82 -0.15 -9.25 -9.20
N TYR A 83 -0.24 -9.07 -7.89
CA TYR A 83 -0.13 -7.73 -7.29
C TYR A 83 1.29 -7.18 -7.33
N LEU A 84 2.30 -8.05 -7.31
CA LEU A 84 3.71 -7.65 -7.32
C LEU A 84 4.26 -7.43 -8.73
N SER A 85 3.63 -7.96 -9.75
CA SER A 85 4.10 -7.83 -11.12
C SER A 85 4.19 -6.35 -11.51
N PRO A 86 5.20 -5.93 -12.29
CA PRO A 86 5.25 -4.56 -12.76
C PRO A 86 4.22 -4.23 -13.85
N VAL A 87 3.53 -5.26 -14.36
CA VAL A 87 2.52 -5.09 -15.42
C VAL A 87 1.29 -5.92 -15.08
N GLY A 88 0.17 -5.60 -15.71
CA GLY A 88 -1.07 -6.37 -15.58
C GLY A 88 -2.16 -5.62 -14.84
N ALA A 89 -3.38 -6.15 -14.92
CA ALA A 89 -4.57 -5.48 -14.40
C ALA A 89 -4.58 -5.39 -12.86
N LEU A 90 -3.91 -6.32 -12.17
CA LEU A 90 -3.86 -6.34 -10.70
C LEU A 90 -2.54 -5.80 -10.15
N SER A 91 -1.66 -5.25 -11.00
CA SER A 91 -0.38 -4.73 -10.56
C SER A 91 -0.57 -3.44 -9.75
N VAL A 92 -0.11 -3.45 -8.51
CA VAL A 92 -0.12 -2.24 -7.67
C VAL A 92 0.84 -1.20 -8.25
N TYR A 93 2.02 -1.63 -8.69
CA TYR A 93 3.00 -0.73 -9.30
C TYR A 93 2.43 -0.04 -10.54
N ALA A 94 1.83 -0.78 -11.44
CA ALA A 94 1.26 -0.22 -12.67
C ALA A 94 0.09 0.73 -12.36
N ALA A 95 -0.75 0.38 -11.39
CA ALA A 95 -1.88 1.23 -11.00
C ALA A 95 -1.40 2.57 -10.45
N VAL A 96 -0.39 2.56 -9.59
CA VAL A 96 0.16 3.80 -9.02
C VAL A 96 0.87 4.62 -10.10
N GLN A 97 1.60 3.99 -11.03
CA GLN A 97 2.25 4.70 -12.13
C GLN A 97 1.25 5.35 -13.07
N LYS A 98 0.09 4.75 -13.23
CA LYS A 98 -0.95 5.29 -14.11
C LYS A 98 -1.50 6.62 -13.59
N ASP A 99 -1.60 6.78 -12.28
CA ASP A 99 -2.03 8.03 -11.66
C ASP A 99 -1.25 8.27 -10.35
N PRO A 100 -0.03 8.81 -10.47
CA PRO A 100 0.80 9.03 -9.28
C PRO A 100 0.24 10.04 -8.29
N THR A 101 -0.75 10.84 -8.69
CA THR A 101 -1.38 11.81 -7.81
C THR A 101 -2.54 11.20 -7.00
N LEU A 102 -2.88 9.94 -7.24
CA LEU A 102 -3.99 9.24 -6.59
C LEU A 102 -5.31 10.03 -6.72
N GLY A 103 -5.62 10.46 -7.94
CA GLY A 103 -6.80 11.26 -8.20
C GLY A 103 -6.68 12.71 -7.72
N GLY A 104 -5.46 13.23 -7.62
CA GLY A 104 -5.23 14.61 -7.19
C GLY A 104 -5.12 14.78 -5.68
N GLN A 105 -5.06 13.70 -4.92
CA GLN A 105 -5.00 13.77 -3.45
C GLN A 105 -3.59 14.08 -2.93
N VAL A 106 -2.56 13.73 -3.69
CA VAL A 106 -1.17 13.96 -3.29
C VAL A 106 -0.39 14.50 -4.49
N SER A 107 0.82 15.02 -4.25
CA SER A 107 1.67 15.51 -5.33
C SER A 107 2.26 14.35 -6.14
N TYR A 108 2.70 13.32 -5.46
CA TYR A 108 3.14 12.09 -6.11
C TYR A 108 3.06 10.91 -5.15
N CYS A 109 2.96 9.72 -5.71
CA CYS A 109 3.07 8.46 -4.99
C CYS A 109 3.88 7.50 -5.84
N ALA A 110 4.83 6.80 -5.24
CA ALA A 110 5.66 5.83 -5.95
C ALA A 110 5.79 4.56 -5.13
N VAL A 111 5.68 3.42 -5.79
CA VAL A 111 6.00 2.12 -5.20
C VAL A 111 7.49 1.91 -5.39
N ILE A 112 8.22 1.82 -4.27
CA ILE A 112 9.67 1.76 -4.29
C ILE A 112 10.18 0.33 -4.37
N GLU A 113 9.63 -0.55 -3.53
CA GLU A 113 10.08 -1.93 -3.46
C GLU A 113 9.04 -2.81 -2.79
N ALA A 114 9.20 -4.12 -2.97
CA ALA A 114 8.43 -5.12 -2.25
C ALA A 114 9.39 -5.87 -1.32
N THR A 115 8.96 -6.16 -0.09
CA THR A 115 9.77 -6.82 0.90
C THR A 115 8.93 -7.70 1.81
N GLY A 116 9.56 -8.65 2.49
CA GLY A 116 8.89 -9.48 3.48
C GLY A 116 7.92 -10.49 2.88
N TYR A 117 8.18 -10.98 1.67
CA TYR A 117 7.34 -12.01 1.04
C TYR A 117 7.43 -13.30 1.86
N GLY A 118 6.31 -13.69 2.46
CA GLY A 118 6.27 -14.89 3.30
C GLY A 118 5.09 -14.86 4.26
N LEU A 119 5.21 -15.63 5.32
CA LEU A 119 4.15 -15.72 6.32
C LEU A 119 4.17 -14.52 7.25
N MET A 120 3.00 -13.97 7.50
CA MET A 120 2.80 -12.91 8.48
C MET A 120 1.69 -13.31 9.43
N ASN A 121 1.95 -13.23 10.74
CA ASN A 121 0.91 -13.47 11.73
C ASN A 121 0.07 -12.21 11.91
N TRP A 122 -1.24 -12.36 11.79
CA TRP A 122 -2.19 -11.27 11.97
C TRP A 122 -3.33 -11.78 12.85
N ASN A 123 -3.44 -11.24 14.05
CA ASN A 123 -4.46 -11.64 15.03
C ASN A 123 -4.45 -13.15 15.33
N GLY A 124 -3.25 -13.74 15.42
CA GLY A 124 -3.09 -15.16 15.76
C GLY A 124 -3.21 -16.12 14.58
N VAL A 125 -3.41 -15.59 13.36
CA VAL A 125 -3.52 -16.40 12.13
C VAL A 125 -2.38 -16.05 11.20
N ASP A 126 -1.76 -17.07 10.59
CA ASP A 126 -0.69 -16.89 9.63
C ASP A 126 -1.26 -16.74 8.22
N TYR A 127 -0.91 -15.64 7.55
CA TYR A 127 -1.30 -15.37 6.17
C TYR A 127 -0.04 -15.29 5.31
N LEU A 128 -0.16 -15.72 4.07
CA LEU A 128 0.87 -15.41 3.08
C LEU A 128 0.73 -13.94 2.70
N ALA A 129 1.80 -13.17 2.87
CA ALA A 129 1.74 -11.73 2.76
C ALA A 129 3.02 -11.15 2.18
N VAL A 130 2.93 -9.90 1.75
CA VAL A 130 4.07 -9.12 1.30
C VAL A 130 3.82 -7.66 1.63
N SER A 131 4.89 -6.90 1.84
CA SER A 131 4.82 -5.45 2.06
C SER A 131 5.35 -4.72 0.83
N LEU A 132 4.58 -3.75 0.35
CA LEU A 132 5.02 -2.82 -0.68
C LEU A 132 5.35 -1.49 -0.01
N ILE A 133 6.55 -1.01 -0.25
CA ILE A 133 7.01 0.25 0.32
C ILE A 133 6.65 1.38 -0.64
N LEU A 134 5.94 2.37 -0.12
CA LEU A 134 5.44 3.50 -0.87
C LEU A 134 6.08 4.78 -0.37
N ASN A 135 6.43 5.67 -1.29
CA ASN A 135 6.87 7.01 -0.97
C ASN A 135 5.88 8.00 -1.53
N VAL A 136 5.38 8.89 -0.69
CA VAL A 136 4.32 9.83 -1.04
C VAL A 136 4.75 11.24 -0.70
N GLY A 137 4.65 12.15 -1.67
CA GLY A 137 4.90 13.57 -1.47
C GLY A 137 3.62 14.38 -1.54
N THR A 138 3.51 15.38 -0.68
CA THR A 138 2.31 16.24 -0.63
C THR A 138 2.61 17.68 -1.00
#